data_042a4895dd139854933bf06ab8c71f4d
#
_entry.id   042a4895dd139854933bf06ab8c71f4d
#
_cell.length_a   1.000
_cell.length_b   1.000
_cell.length_c   1.000
_cell.angle_alpha   90.00
_cell.angle_beta   90.00
_cell.angle_gamma   90.00
#
_symmetry.space_group_name_H-M   'P 1'
#
loop_
_entity.id
_entity.type
_entity.pdbx_description
1 polymer ?
#
loop_
_entity_poly.entity_id
_entity_poly.type
_entity_poly.pdbx_seq_one_letter_code
_entity_poly.pdbx_strand_id
1 'polypeptide(L)'
;MVKPYALSPKPYTYTIMMQQKIRMGMIGGGKQAFIGAVHRMAANLDGLIELCCGALSSNPETAKESGKDLFLPANRSYRSYKEMFVAENQLPENERMHFVSIVTPNHLHFEPAMMALEHGFNVVIDKPITFSLAEAKALQQKVEETGLLLCLTHTYAGYPMVKQAKQMVKEGAFGKIRKVCVEYPQGWLSQPAQGDNKQAAWRTDPSKSGISGCMGDIGTHAAQLAEYISGLEISKICADLNIVVAGRALDDDGNILLKFNNGANGILMASQIAAGEENALKIYVYGEKGGLEWHQMEPNTLIVKWLDQPTQIYRTGNGYLTNIAKHNTRTPAGHPEGYLEAFANIYKNFALTLMAKQNGVQPSPEMLDFPDAKDGVRGMAFIENVVASSKSDLKWFDFKI
;
A
#
# COMPACT_ATOMS: atom_id res chain seq x y z
N MET A 1 2.79 33.96 -30.73
CA MET A 1 1.93 34.29 -29.60
C MET A 1 1.68 33.00 -28.84
N VAL A 2 2.33 32.81 -27.69
CA VAL A 2 2.16 31.66 -26.82
C VAL A 2 0.90 31.91 -25.99
N LYS A 3 -0.11 31.06 -26.14
CA LYS A 3 -1.31 31.14 -25.28
C LYS A 3 -0.90 30.83 -23.84
N PRO A 4 -1.36 31.60 -22.84
CA PRO A 4 -1.09 31.31 -21.44
C PRO A 4 -1.69 29.98 -21.07
N TYR A 5 -0.98 29.18 -20.28
CA TYR A 5 -1.45 27.92 -19.70
C TYR A 5 -2.69 28.21 -18.86
N ALA A 6 -3.84 27.83 -19.38
CA ALA A 6 -5.05 27.78 -18.56
C ALA A 6 -4.86 26.67 -17.53
N LEU A 7 -4.89 27.03 -16.25
CA LEU A 7 -5.07 26.08 -15.15
C LEU A 7 -6.30 25.25 -15.48
N SER A 8 -6.14 23.94 -15.58
CA SER A 8 -7.26 23.03 -15.82
C SER A 8 -8.32 23.30 -14.75
N PRO A 9 -9.57 23.60 -15.12
CA PRO A 9 -10.62 23.80 -14.13
C PRO A 9 -10.76 22.51 -13.35
N LYS A 10 -10.63 22.59 -12.01
CA LYS A 10 -11.05 21.49 -11.14
C LYS A 10 -12.50 21.15 -11.50
N PRO A 11 -12.86 19.92 -11.82
CA PRO A 11 -14.24 19.64 -12.23
C PRO A 11 -15.20 20.05 -11.11
N TYR A 12 -16.28 20.70 -11.47
CA TYR A 12 -17.35 21.20 -10.59
C TYR A 12 -17.89 20.14 -9.59
N THR A 13 -17.75 18.86 -9.90
CA THR A 13 -18.08 17.73 -9.04
C THR A 13 -17.32 17.70 -7.71
N TYR A 14 -16.10 18.21 -7.64
CA TYR A 14 -15.32 18.25 -6.39
C TYR A 14 -15.90 19.25 -5.37
N THR A 15 -16.46 20.35 -5.82
CA THR A 15 -16.93 21.44 -4.93
C THR A 15 -18.21 21.05 -4.18
N ILE A 16 -19.04 20.18 -4.73
CA ILE A 16 -20.32 19.77 -4.12
C ILE A 16 -20.09 18.68 -3.05
N MET A 17 -19.02 17.89 -3.15
CA MET A 17 -18.73 16.80 -2.21
C MET A 17 -18.04 17.24 -0.91
N MET A 18 -17.43 18.42 -0.88
CA MET A 18 -16.61 18.89 0.24
C MET A 18 -17.43 19.67 1.31
N GLN A 19 -18.55 19.15 1.76
CA GLN A 19 -19.28 19.80 2.87
C GLN A 19 -18.67 19.48 4.24
N GLN A 20 -18.05 18.33 4.41
CA GLN A 20 -17.38 17.94 5.66
C GLN A 20 -16.14 17.07 5.37
N LYS A 21 -15.12 17.18 6.23
CA LYS A 21 -13.98 16.27 6.19
C LYS A 21 -14.38 14.84 6.60
N ILE A 22 -13.69 13.87 6.07
CA ILE A 22 -13.80 12.48 6.52
C ILE A 22 -13.08 12.35 7.86
N ARG A 23 -13.77 11.89 8.88
CA ARG A 23 -13.23 11.71 10.24
C ARG A 23 -12.55 10.35 10.39
N MET A 24 -11.30 10.39 10.80
CA MET A 24 -10.42 9.22 10.98
C MET A 24 -10.22 8.94 12.47
N GLY A 25 -10.46 7.70 12.88
CA GLY A 25 -9.89 7.13 14.10
C GLY A 25 -8.52 6.48 13.82
N MET A 26 -7.68 6.31 14.84
CA MET A 26 -6.40 5.62 14.67
C MET A 26 -6.16 4.59 15.79
N ILE A 27 -5.70 3.39 15.41
CA ILE A 27 -5.26 2.33 16.34
C ILE A 27 -3.76 2.12 16.16
N GLY A 28 -3.00 2.27 17.25
CA GLY A 28 -1.54 2.31 17.20
C GLY A 28 -1.03 3.70 16.76
N GLY A 29 0.23 3.78 16.37
CA GLY A 29 0.81 4.99 15.80
C GLY A 29 1.03 6.15 16.78
N GLY A 30 1.01 5.89 18.09
CA GLY A 30 1.30 6.90 19.12
C GLY A 30 2.77 7.26 19.21
N LYS A 31 3.16 7.80 20.37
CA LYS A 31 4.51 8.26 20.68
C LYS A 31 5.57 7.22 20.31
N GLN A 32 6.62 7.61 19.59
CA GLN A 32 7.71 6.76 19.10
C GLN A 32 7.35 5.76 17.99
N ALA A 33 6.12 5.75 17.45
CA ALA A 33 5.76 4.91 16.32
C ALA A 33 6.00 5.66 15.00
N PHE A 34 7.01 5.25 14.23
CA PHE A 34 7.38 5.88 12.95
C PHE A 34 6.22 5.91 11.95
N ILE A 35 5.63 4.75 11.68
CA ILE A 35 4.66 4.63 10.58
C ILE A 35 3.35 5.39 10.85
N GLY A 36 2.93 5.49 12.12
CA GLY A 36 1.74 6.26 12.47
C GLY A 36 1.84 7.75 12.12
N ALA A 37 3.02 8.34 12.24
CA ALA A 37 3.25 9.72 11.81
C ALA A 37 3.12 9.87 10.30
N VAL A 38 3.66 8.91 9.52
CA VAL A 38 3.55 8.87 8.05
C VAL A 38 2.08 8.77 7.62
N HIS A 39 1.29 7.88 8.22
CA HIS A 39 -0.14 7.76 7.94
C HIS A 39 -0.90 9.07 8.21
N ARG A 40 -0.63 9.75 9.34
CA ARG A 40 -1.28 11.02 9.66
C ARG A 40 -0.91 12.15 8.68
N MET A 41 0.38 12.24 8.31
CA MET A 41 0.83 13.21 7.29
C MET A 41 0.15 12.95 5.95
N ALA A 42 0.14 11.71 5.50
CA ALA A 42 -0.49 11.31 4.24
C ALA A 42 -2.01 11.58 4.25
N ALA A 43 -2.71 11.19 5.31
CA ALA A 43 -4.14 11.40 5.46
C ALA A 43 -4.52 12.89 5.44
N ASN A 44 -3.68 13.76 6.02
CA ASN A 44 -3.97 15.20 6.12
C ASN A 44 -3.53 16.01 4.89
N LEU A 45 -2.66 15.48 4.02
CA LEU A 45 -2.00 16.25 2.97
C LEU A 45 -2.97 16.97 2.02
N ASP A 46 -4.06 16.33 1.66
CA ASP A 46 -5.10 16.90 0.76
C ASP A 46 -6.20 17.66 1.49
N GLY A 47 -6.16 17.74 2.82
CA GLY A 47 -7.16 18.41 3.63
C GLY A 47 -8.55 17.74 3.67
N LEU A 48 -8.67 16.52 3.11
CA LEU A 48 -9.91 15.75 3.03
C LEU A 48 -10.25 14.99 4.31
N ILE A 49 -9.24 14.67 5.12
CA ILE A 49 -9.34 13.82 6.30
C ILE A 49 -8.89 14.57 7.53
N GLU A 50 -9.55 14.32 8.66
CA GLU A 50 -9.12 14.80 9.97
C GLU A 50 -9.05 13.66 10.97
N LEU A 51 -8.00 13.64 11.80
CA LEU A 51 -7.89 12.72 12.93
C LEU A 51 -8.78 13.24 14.07
N CYS A 52 -9.80 12.47 14.47
CA CYS A 52 -10.76 12.88 15.49
C CYS A 52 -10.69 12.07 16.78
N CYS A 53 -10.14 10.85 16.74
CA CYS A 53 -10.05 9.97 17.91
C CYS A 53 -8.92 8.94 17.75
N GLY A 54 -8.56 8.25 18.83
CA GLY A 54 -7.58 7.19 18.73
C GLY A 54 -7.40 6.32 19.97
N ALA A 55 -7.00 5.06 19.73
CA ALA A 55 -6.42 4.13 20.69
C ALA A 55 -4.93 3.93 20.35
N LEU A 56 -4.11 4.91 20.71
CA LEU A 56 -2.79 5.14 20.11
C LEU A 56 -1.66 4.26 20.70
N SER A 57 -1.94 3.51 21.76
CA SER A 57 -0.99 2.59 22.39
C SER A 57 -1.75 1.53 23.19
N SER A 58 -1.13 0.36 23.37
CA SER A 58 -1.60 -0.66 24.32
C SER A 58 -1.36 -0.26 25.78
N ASN A 59 -0.46 0.70 26.04
CA ASN A 59 -0.30 1.31 27.36
C ASN A 59 -1.24 2.50 27.49
N PRO A 60 -2.21 2.50 28.46
CA PRO A 60 -3.22 3.54 28.58
C PRO A 60 -2.66 4.96 28.85
N GLU A 61 -1.55 5.07 29.58
CA GLU A 61 -0.91 6.35 29.89
C GLU A 61 -0.25 6.91 28.63
N THR A 62 0.52 6.09 27.92
CA THR A 62 1.13 6.44 26.63
C THR A 62 0.04 6.79 25.59
N ALA A 63 -1.11 6.10 25.60
CA ALA A 63 -2.22 6.41 24.71
C ALA A 63 -2.78 7.82 24.97
N LYS A 64 -2.99 8.19 26.25
CA LYS A 64 -3.44 9.54 26.65
C LYS A 64 -2.44 10.63 26.30
N GLU A 65 -1.15 10.40 26.60
CA GLU A 65 -0.09 11.34 26.24
C GLU A 65 -0.04 11.57 24.73
N SER A 66 -0.09 10.47 23.96
CA SER A 66 -0.10 10.54 22.50
C SER A 66 -1.31 11.30 21.96
N GLY A 67 -2.49 11.11 22.57
CA GLY A 67 -3.70 11.86 22.22
C GLY A 67 -3.55 13.35 22.49
N LYS A 68 -2.96 13.72 23.63
CA LYS A 68 -2.66 15.11 23.98
C LYS A 68 -1.67 15.75 23.00
N ASP A 69 -0.58 15.04 22.65
CA ASP A 69 0.43 15.50 21.69
C ASP A 69 -0.18 15.70 20.27
N LEU A 70 -1.23 14.97 19.96
CA LEU A 70 -1.97 15.08 18.69
C LEU A 70 -3.23 15.97 18.78
N PHE A 71 -3.41 16.71 19.85
CA PHE A 71 -4.52 17.62 20.09
C PHE A 71 -5.90 16.95 20.03
N LEU A 72 -5.98 15.66 20.33
CA LEU A 72 -7.26 14.96 20.42
C LEU A 72 -8.04 15.40 21.68
N PRO A 73 -9.37 15.48 21.62
CA PRO A 73 -10.19 15.67 22.79
C PRO A 73 -9.94 14.56 23.82
N ALA A 74 -9.85 14.92 25.11
CA ALA A 74 -9.51 13.98 26.18
C ALA A 74 -10.50 12.80 26.26
N ASN A 75 -11.78 13.02 25.94
CA ASN A 75 -12.84 12.01 25.89
C ASN A 75 -12.82 11.17 24.58
N ARG A 76 -11.95 11.49 23.64
CA ARG A 76 -11.76 10.74 22.37
C ARG A 76 -10.34 10.17 22.24
N SER A 77 -9.59 10.17 23.34
CA SER A 77 -8.31 9.48 23.48
C SER A 77 -8.52 8.23 24.34
N TYR A 78 -8.78 7.11 23.66
CA TYR A 78 -9.24 5.88 24.27
C TYR A 78 -8.10 5.01 24.79
N ARG A 79 -8.38 4.17 25.79
CA ARG A 79 -7.42 3.23 26.38
C ARG A 79 -7.21 1.97 25.51
N SER A 80 -8.22 1.63 24.72
CA SER A 80 -8.20 0.48 23.81
C SER A 80 -9.09 0.72 22.59
N TYR A 81 -8.84 -0.01 21.51
CA TYR A 81 -9.72 0.03 20.34
C TYR A 81 -11.12 -0.51 20.62
N LYS A 82 -11.27 -1.44 21.57
CA LYS A 82 -12.58 -1.96 21.99
C LYS A 82 -13.44 -0.85 22.62
N GLU A 83 -12.85 -0.09 23.54
CA GLU A 83 -13.50 1.10 24.12
C GLU A 83 -13.83 2.14 23.04
N MET A 84 -12.90 2.39 22.11
CA MET A 84 -13.07 3.35 21.02
C MET A 84 -14.28 3.00 20.14
N PHE A 85 -14.41 1.78 19.67
CA PHE A 85 -15.52 1.40 18.80
C PHE A 85 -16.87 1.49 19.48
N VAL A 86 -16.96 1.07 20.74
CA VAL A 86 -18.19 1.20 21.52
C VAL A 86 -18.58 2.67 21.73
N ALA A 87 -17.62 3.49 22.13
CA ALA A 87 -17.87 4.91 22.39
C ALA A 87 -18.22 5.69 21.11
N GLU A 88 -17.49 5.45 20.01
CA GLU A 88 -17.75 6.12 18.73
C GLU A 88 -19.13 5.73 18.16
N ASN A 89 -19.59 4.50 18.34
CA ASN A 89 -20.93 4.10 17.92
C ASN A 89 -22.06 4.78 18.70
N GLN A 90 -21.78 5.28 19.90
CA GLN A 90 -22.76 6.03 20.71
C GLN A 90 -22.86 7.51 20.30
N LEU A 91 -21.88 8.01 19.53
CA LEU A 91 -21.88 9.39 19.03
C LEU A 91 -22.86 9.55 17.86
N PRO A 92 -23.44 10.77 17.70
CA PRO A 92 -24.21 11.12 16.51
C PRO A 92 -23.40 10.88 15.22
N GLU A 93 -24.10 10.56 14.13
CA GLU A 93 -23.47 10.25 12.84
C GLU A 93 -22.59 11.39 12.30
N ASN A 94 -22.94 12.62 12.57
CA ASN A 94 -22.18 13.81 12.21
C ASN A 94 -20.96 14.09 13.09
N GLU A 95 -20.73 13.31 14.16
CA GLU A 95 -19.58 13.45 15.08
C GLU A 95 -18.66 12.26 15.07
N ARG A 96 -19.20 11.02 15.00
CA ARG A 96 -18.43 9.79 15.06
C ARG A 96 -17.43 9.66 13.90
N MET A 97 -16.39 8.86 14.08
CA MET A 97 -15.46 8.56 13.00
C MET A 97 -16.16 7.85 11.83
N HIS A 98 -15.65 8.03 10.61
CA HIS A 98 -16.13 7.34 9.41
C HIS A 98 -15.32 6.08 9.11
N PHE A 99 -14.06 6.09 9.49
CA PHE A 99 -13.14 4.96 9.31
C PHE A 99 -12.05 4.96 10.37
N VAL A 100 -11.39 3.83 10.51
CA VAL A 100 -10.22 3.67 11.37
C VAL A 100 -8.97 3.35 10.55
N SER A 101 -7.84 3.98 10.90
CA SER A 101 -6.52 3.63 10.39
C SER A 101 -5.81 2.73 11.39
N ILE A 102 -5.46 1.49 11.00
CA ILE A 102 -4.79 0.48 11.83
C ILE A 102 -3.33 0.41 11.43
N VAL A 103 -2.45 0.79 12.37
CA VAL A 103 -0.99 0.92 12.15
C VAL A 103 -0.20 0.23 13.25
N THR A 104 -0.72 -0.88 13.71
CA THR A 104 -0.12 -1.76 14.72
C THR A 104 0.89 -2.73 14.07
N PRO A 105 1.67 -3.52 14.84
CA PRO A 105 2.40 -4.66 14.30
C PRO A 105 1.48 -5.72 13.65
N ASN A 106 1.98 -6.46 12.67
CA ASN A 106 1.22 -7.37 11.80
C ASN A 106 0.24 -8.30 12.55
N HIS A 107 0.69 -8.94 13.63
CA HIS A 107 -0.11 -9.86 14.44
C HIS A 107 -1.29 -9.21 15.18
N LEU A 108 -1.37 -7.88 15.17
CA LEU A 108 -2.45 -7.10 15.81
C LEU A 108 -3.35 -6.41 14.77
N HIS A 109 -3.34 -6.83 13.51
CA HIS A 109 -4.15 -6.24 12.43
C HIS A 109 -5.56 -6.80 12.40
N PHE A 110 -5.70 -8.13 12.49
CA PHE A 110 -6.95 -8.84 12.20
C PHE A 110 -8.10 -8.47 13.15
N GLU A 111 -7.90 -8.64 14.46
CA GLU A 111 -8.98 -8.43 15.45
C GLU A 111 -9.57 -7.02 15.40
N PRO A 112 -8.78 -5.93 15.42
CA PRO A 112 -9.36 -4.59 15.33
C PRO A 112 -9.99 -4.28 13.98
N ALA A 113 -9.50 -4.86 12.87
CA ALA A 113 -10.11 -4.68 11.56
C ALA A 113 -11.49 -5.36 11.46
N MET A 114 -11.58 -6.61 11.94
CA MET A 114 -12.87 -7.32 12.03
C MET A 114 -13.86 -6.56 12.89
N MET A 115 -13.44 -6.13 14.09
CA MET A 115 -14.31 -5.39 15.01
C MET A 115 -14.76 -4.04 14.42
N ALA A 116 -13.89 -3.33 13.69
CA ALA A 116 -14.26 -2.10 13.01
C ALA A 116 -15.41 -2.32 12.02
N LEU A 117 -15.29 -3.34 11.16
CA LEU A 117 -16.32 -3.69 10.18
C LEU A 117 -17.63 -4.12 10.86
N GLU A 118 -17.57 -4.90 11.95
CA GLU A 118 -18.72 -5.30 12.74
C GLU A 118 -19.45 -4.12 13.39
N HIS A 119 -18.72 -3.04 13.71
CA HIS A 119 -19.26 -1.80 14.25
C HIS A 119 -19.68 -0.79 13.17
N GLY A 120 -19.61 -1.15 11.88
CA GLY A 120 -20.02 -0.29 10.77
C GLY A 120 -18.98 0.74 10.34
N PHE A 121 -17.72 0.60 10.74
CA PHE A 121 -16.64 1.51 10.35
C PHE A 121 -15.82 0.97 9.18
N ASN A 122 -15.53 1.82 8.22
CA ASN A 122 -14.57 1.52 7.16
C ASN A 122 -13.15 1.41 7.71
N VAL A 123 -12.26 0.76 6.98
CA VAL A 123 -10.90 0.45 7.45
C VAL A 123 -9.84 0.93 6.45
N VAL A 124 -8.80 1.59 6.95
CA VAL A 124 -7.49 1.69 6.30
C VAL A 124 -6.51 0.90 7.15
N ILE A 125 -5.73 0.02 6.57
CA ILE A 125 -4.84 -0.88 7.30
C ILE A 125 -3.45 -0.92 6.67
N ASP A 126 -2.41 -1.00 7.50
CA ASP A 126 -1.04 -1.16 6.99
C ASP A 126 -0.80 -2.59 6.47
N LYS A 127 0.18 -2.73 5.61
CA LYS A 127 0.59 -4.03 5.07
C LYS A 127 1.54 -4.79 6.03
N PRO A 128 1.53 -6.11 5.99
CA PRO A 128 0.55 -6.99 5.36
C PRO A 128 -0.81 -6.89 6.06
N ILE A 129 -1.87 -7.21 5.33
CA ILE A 129 -3.25 -7.01 5.81
C ILE A 129 -3.55 -7.73 7.13
N THR A 130 -2.97 -8.93 7.33
CA THR A 130 -3.14 -9.78 8.50
C THR A 130 -1.86 -10.58 8.78
N PHE A 131 -1.92 -11.50 9.75
CA PHE A 131 -0.80 -12.38 10.09
C PHE A 131 -0.80 -13.71 9.33
N SER A 132 -1.96 -14.14 8.81
CA SER A 132 -2.13 -15.36 8.03
C SER A 132 -3.09 -15.17 6.86
N LEU A 133 -2.98 -16.04 5.84
CA LEU A 133 -3.90 -16.06 4.70
C LEU A 133 -5.34 -16.38 5.13
N ALA A 134 -5.52 -17.23 6.12
CA ALA A 134 -6.84 -17.56 6.66
C ALA A 134 -7.54 -16.32 7.23
N GLU A 135 -6.83 -15.50 8.02
CA GLU A 135 -7.34 -14.23 8.53
C GLU A 135 -7.65 -13.25 7.41
N ALA A 136 -6.78 -13.14 6.38
CA ALA A 136 -7.02 -12.26 5.25
C ALA A 136 -8.30 -12.61 4.49
N LYS A 137 -8.55 -13.90 4.26
CA LYS A 137 -9.81 -14.39 3.66
C LYS A 137 -11.03 -14.08 4.51
N ALA A 138 -10.96 -14.30 5.82
CA ALA A 138 -12.04 -13.97 6.73
C ALA A 138 -12.35 -12.47 6.73
N LEU A 139 -11.31 -11.64 6.68
CA LEU A 139 -11.44 -10.18 6.61
C LEU A 139 -12.04 -9.73 5.26
N GLN A 140 -11.61 -10.32 4.14
CA GLN A 140 -12.21 -10.06 2.83
C GLN A 140 -13.69 -10.43 2.82
N GLN A 141 -14.05 -11.61 3.32
CA GLN A 141 -15.43 -12.02 3.43
C GLN A 141 -16.27 -11.03 4.26
N LYS A 142 -15.72 -10.53 5.38
CA LYS A 142 -16.40 -9.54 6.20
C LYS A 142 -16.62 -8.21 5.46
N VAL A 143 -15.65 -7.77 4.67
CA VAL A 143 -15.79 -6.59 3.80
C VAL A 143 -16.92 -6.79 2.79
N GLU A 144 -17.02 -7.97 2.17
CA GLU A 144 -18.08 -8.30 1.21
C GLU A 144 -19.47 -8.35 1.90
N GLU A 145 -19.57 -8.97 3.09
CA GLU A 145 -20.79 -9.04 3.88
C GLU A 145 -21.33 -7.68 4.31
N THR A 146 -20.42 -6.77 4.71
CA THR A 146 -20.81 -5.45 5.23
C THR A 146 -20.98 -4.39 4.15
N GLY A 147 -20.37 -4.58 2.97
CA GLY A 147 -20.29 -3.59 1.90
C GLY A 147 -19.46 -2.36 2.25
N LEU A 148 -18.73 -2.40 3.38
CA LEU A 148 -17.83 -1.34 3.82
C LEU A 148 -16.54 -1.35 2.99
N LEU A 149 -15.79 -0.25 3.06
CA LEU A 149 -14.51 -0.12 2.38
C LEU A 149 -13.37 -0.60 3.28
N LEU A 150 -12.45 -1.37 2.70
CA LEU A 150 -11.15 -1.63 3.26
C LEU A 150 -10.08 -1.17 2.26
N CYS A 151 -9.14 -0.36 2.72
CA CYS A 151 -8.00 0.11 1.96
C CYS A 151 -6.70 -0.41 2.60
N LEU A 152 -5.86 -1.06 1.80
CA LEU A 152 -4.56 -1.58 2.21
C LEU A 152 -3.44 -0.63 1.73
N THR A 153 -2.50 -0.27 2.59
CA THR A 153 -1.50 0.74 2.26
C THR A 153 -0.28 0.18 1.50
N HIS A 154 -0.49 -0.41 0.32
CA HIS A 154 0.59 -0.65 -0.64
C HIS A 154 1.00 0.66 -1.31
N THR A 155 1.82 1.46 -0.63
CA THR A 155 2.18 2.83 -0.99
C THR A 155 2.67 3.00 -2.41
N TYR A 156 3.42 2.04 -2.94
CA TYR A 156 4.02 2.16 -4.28
C TYR A 156 2.99 2.19 -5.41
N ALA A 157 1.79 1.63 -5.21
CA ALA A 157 0.67 1.78 -6.13
C ALA A 157 0.13 3.23 -6.19
N GLY A 158 0.48 4.08 -5.24
CA GLY A 158 0.06 5.48 -5.18
C GLY A 158 0.85 6.45 -6.08
N TYR A 159 2.02 6.07 -6.58
CA TYR A 159 2.83 6.95 -7.43
C TYR A 159 2.14 7.24 -8.78
N PRO A 160 2.09 8.51 -9.23
CA PRO A 160 1.48 8.87 -10.51
C PRO A 160 2.06 8.11 -11.71
N MET A 161 3.38 7.87 -11.74
CA MET A 161 4.03 7.17 -12.84
C MET A 161 3.75 5.66 -12.82
N VAL A 162 3.52 5.07 -11.65
CA VAL A 162 3.03 3.68 -11.52
C VAL A 162 1.61 3.56 -12.06
N LYS A 163 0.74 4.51 -11.77
CA LYS A 163 -0.63 4.57 -12.33
C LYS A 163 -0.63 4.82 -13.84
N GLN A 164 0.29 5.66 -14.33
CA GLN A 164 0.53 5.86 -15.77
C GLN A 164 0.93 4.55 -16.44
N ALA A 165 1.88 3.81 -15.86
CA ALA A 165 2.34 2.51 -16.35
C ALA A 165 1.19 1.48 -16.42
N LYS A 166 0.42 1.35 -15.33
CA LYS A 166 -0.78 0.50 -15.25
C LYS A 166 -1.77 0.82 -16.37
N GLN A 167 -2.07 2.10 -16.57
CA GLN A 167 -3.05 2.51 -17.58
C GLN A 167 -2.56 2.21 -19.00
N MET A 168 -1.29 2.44 -19.31
CA MET A 168 -0.71 2.12 -20.62
C MET A 168 -0.77 0.60 -20.91
N VAL A 169 -0.48 -0.23 -19.91
CA VAL A 169 -0.60 -1.69 -20.04
C VAL A 169 -2.08 -2.08 -20.26
N LYS A 170 -2.99 -1.54 -19.46
CA LYS A 170 -4.44 -1.79 -19.56
C LYS A 170 -5.02 -1.41 -20.93
N GLU A 171 -4.53 -0.32 -21.53
CA GLU A 171 -4.92 0.15 -22.87
C GLU A 171 -4.28 -0.67 -24.00
N GLY A 172 -3.44 -1.66 -23.67
CA GLY A 172 -2.82 -2.55 -24.66
C GLY A 172 -1.68 -1.91 -25.46
N ALA A 173 -1.10 -0.81 -24.98
CA ALA A 173 -0.01 -0.10 -25.66
C ALA A 173 1.14 -1.03 -26.06
N PHE A 174 1.49 -1.99 -25.18
CA PHE A 174 2.62 -2.91 -25.37
C PHE A 174 2.24 -4.25 -26.02
N GLY A 175 0.96 -4.46 -26.40
CA GLY A 175 0.46 -5.77 -26.83
C GLY A 175 0.39 -6.75 -25.65
N LYS A 176 0.43 -8.06 -25.95
CA LYS A 176 0.42 -9.09 -24.89
C LYS A 176 1.69 -8.99 -24.04
N ILE A 177 1.53 -8.86 -22.72
CA ILE A 177 2.66 -8.87 -21.81
C ILE A 177 3.30 -10.26 -21.79
N ARG A 178 4.63 -10.30 -21.90
CA ARG A 178 5.45 -11.52 -22.02
C ARG A 178 6.37 -11.74 -20.83
N LYS A 179 6.84 -10.63 -20.19
CA LYS A 179 7.78 -10.71 -19.07
C LYS A 179 7.59 -9.54 -18.10
N VAL A 180 7.68 -9.84 -16.80
CA VAL A 180 7.73 -8.86 -15.72
C VAL A 180 8.96 -9.15 -14.87
N CYS A 181 9.79 -8.12 -14.60
CA CYS A 181 10.91 -8.22 -13.69
C CYS A 181 10.75 -7.15 -12.61
N VAL A 182 10.87 -7.53 -11.35
CA VAL A 182 10.79 -6.62 -10.22
C VAL A 182 11.91 -6.91 -9.24
N GLU A 183 12.54 -5.85 -8.75
CA GLU A 183 13.67 -5.89 -7.82
C GLU A 183 13.40 -4.95 -6.65
N TYR A 184 13.66 -5.42 -5.43
CA TYR A 184 13.55 -4.57 -4.24
C TYR A 184 14.75 -4.79 -3.30
N PRO A 185 15.93 -4.27 -3.64
CA PRO A 185 17.08 -4.31 -2.76
C PRO A 185 17.05 -3.17 -1.73
N GLN A 186 17.39 -3.52 -0.49
CA GLN A 186 17.67 -2.64 0.64
C GLN A 186 18.90 -3.15 1.39
N GLY A 187 19.68 -2.25 2.01
CA GLY A 187 20.90 -2.60 2.73
C GLY A 187 20.82 -2.44 4.25
N TRP A 188 19.72 -1.92 4.79
CA TRP A 188 19.62 -1.50 6.19
C TRP A 188 19.67 -2.64 7.22
N LEU A 189 19.39 -3.87 6.81
CA LEU A 189 19.49 -5.09 7.64
C LEU A 189 20.70 -5.96 7.27
N SER A 190 21.69 -5.45 6.52
CA SER A 190 22.89 -6.21 6.12
C SER A 190 23.79 -6.62 7.29
N GLN A 191 23.63 -6.01 8.45
CA GLN A 191 24.39 -6.34 9.66
C GLN A 191 23.46 -6.93 10.74
N PRO A 192 24.00 -7.72 11.68
CA PRO A 192 23.25 -8.11 12.87
C PRO A 192 22.70 -6.87 13.58
N ALA A 193 21.46 -6.96 14.09
CA ALA A 193 20.84 -5.85 14.80
C ALA A 193 21.69 -5.45 16.01
N GLN A 194 22.20 -4.21 16.01
CA GLN A 194 22.94 -3.64 17.12
C GLN A 194 22.05 -2.69 17.93
N GLY A 195 22.05 -2.84 19.27
CA GLY A 195 21.37 -1.92 20.19
C GLY A 195 19.83 -1.97 20.12
N ASP A 196 19.19 -0.88 20.57
CA ASP A 196 17.73 -0.75 20.72
C ASP A 196 16.99 -0.43 19.41
N ASN A 197 17.41 -0.99 18.26
CA ASN A 197 16.69 -0.78 17.01
C ASN A 197 15.34 -1.52 17.01
N LYS A 198 14.31 -0.83 17.52
CA LYS A 198 12.93 -1.36 17.61
C LYS A 198 12.38 -1.82 16.26
N GLN A 199 12.77 -1.16 15.16
CA GLN A 199 12.30 -1.50 13.80
C GLN A 199 12.89 -2.84 13.30
N ALA A 200 14.15 -3.10 13.59
CA ALA A 200 14.78 -4.39 13.29
C ALA A 200 14.24 -5.50 14.20
N ALA A 201 14.11 -5.22 15.49
CA ALA A 201 13.77 -6.22 16.52
C ALA A 201 12.44 -6.94 16.26
N TRP A 202 11.37 -6.23 15.85
CA TRP A 202 10.09 -6.90 15.61
C TRP A 202 10.04 -7.58 14.23
N ARG A 203 10.76 -7.05 13.21
CA ARG A 203 10.78 -7.63 11.85
C ARG A 203 11.55 -8.94 11.78
N THR A 204 12.53 -9.13 12.67
CA THR A 204 13.32 -10.37 12.75
C THR A 204 12.73 -11.40 13.72
N ASP A 205 11.62 -11.07 14.40
CA ASP A 205 10.92 -11.94 15.35
C ASP A 205 9.71 -12.62 14.65
N PRO A 206 9.76 -13.96 14.42
CA PRO A 206 8.67 -14.68 13.75
C PRO A 206 7.31 -14.54 14.45
N SER A 207 7.29 -14.36 15.77
CA SER A 207 6.04 -14.21 16.55
C SER A 207 5.31 -12.91 16.25
N LYS A 208 6.00 -11.92 15.66
CA LYS A 208 5.46 -10.59 15.36
C LYS A 208 5.39 -10.30 13.88
N SER A 209 6.40 -10.73 13.12
CA SER A 209 6.52 -10.49 11.68
C SER A 209 5.76 -11.53 10.85
N GLY A 210 5.65 -12.79 11.34
CA GLY A 210 5.06 -13.89 10.61
C GLY A 210 6.10 -14.89 10.12
N ILE A 211 5.74 -15.65 9.08
CA ILE A 211 6.53 -16.78 8.58
C ILE A 211 7.69 -16.40 7.64
N SER A 212 7.80 -15.12 7.27
CA SER A 212 8.82 -14.59 6.35
C SER A 212 9.28 -13.22 6.81
N GLY A 213 10.56 -12.94 6.65
CA GLY A 213 11.17 -11.64 6.94
C GLY A 213 11.15 -10.74 5.71
N CYS A 214 12.14 -10.87 4.86
CA CYS A 214 12.32 -10.04 3.66
C CYS A 214 11.13 -10.14 2.69
N MET A 215 10.66 -11.35 2.38
CA MET A 215 9.53 -11.51 1.45
C MET A 215 8.22 -10.99 2.07
N GLY A 216 8.02 -11.14 3.38
CA GLY A 216 6.87 -10.60 4.10
C GLY A 216 6.88 -9.07 4.20
N ASP A 217 8.05 -8.45 4.35
CA ASP A 217 8.17 -6.99 4.48
C ASP A 217 8.20 -6.29 3.12
N ILE A 218 9.13 -6.65 2.22
CA ILE A 218 9.36 -5.95 0.95
C ILE A 218 9.01 -6.77 -0.29
N GLY A 219 9.13 -8.10 -0.25
CA GLY A 219 8.74 -8.96 -1.37
C GLY A 219 7.25 -8.85 -1.71
N THR A 220 6.39 -8.69 -0.70
CA THR A 220 4.94 -8.47 -0.89
C THR A 220 4.63 -7.17 -1.67
N HIS A 221 5.40 -6.10 -1.45
CA HIS A 221 5.29 -4.88 -2.26
C HIS A 221 5.69 -5.11 -3.71
N ALA A 222 6.79 -5.84 -3.93
CA ALA A 222 7.28 -6.15 -5.26
C ALA A 222 6.26 -7.02 -6.04
N ALA A 223 5.67 -8.02 -5.39
CA ALA A 223 4.63 -8.87 -5.97
C ALA A 223 3.35 -8.08 -6.30
N GLN A 224 2.88 -7.25 -5.38
CA GLN A 224 1.72 -6.39 -5.59
C GLN A 224 1.97 -5.43 -6.76
N LEU A 225 3.13 -4.80 -6.84
CA LEU A 225 3.47 -3.87 -7.92
C LEU A 225 3.52 -4.59 -9.29
N ALA A 226 4.06 -5.83 -9.33
CA ALA A 226 4.09 -6.63 -10.54
C ALA A 226 2.68 -6.93 -11.06
N GLU A 227 1.77 -7.36 -10.19
CA GLU A 227 0.38 -7.63 -10.56
C GLU A 227 -0.40 -6.33 -10.87
N TYR A 228 -0.20 -5.29 -10.07
CA TYR A 228 -0.89 -4.01 -10.21
C TYR A 228 -0.61 -3.33 -11.56
N ILE A 229 0.66 -3.28 -11.98
CA ILE A 229 1.03 -2.65 -13.28
C ILE A 229 0.67 -3.55 -14.46
N SER A 230 0.99 -4.86 -14.37
CA SER A 230 0.81 -5.77 -15.48
C SER A 230 -0.65 -6.18 -15.72
N GLY A 231 -1.51 -6.06 -14.68
CA GLY A 231 -2.87 -6.59 -14.70
C GLY A 231 -2.93 -8.12 -14.75
N LEU A 232 -1.80 -8.79 -14.50
CA LEU A 232 -1.67 -10.25 -14.51
C LEU A 232 -1.65 -10.79 -13.09
N GLU A 233 -2.06 -12.04 -12.92
CA GLU A 233 -2.00 -12.74 -11.65
C GLU A 233 -0.88 -13.79 -11.66
N ILE A 234 -0.10 -13.86 -10.58
CA ILE A 234 0.88 -14.92 -10.37
C ILE A 234 0.13 -16.25 -10.27
N SER A 235 0.56 -17.24 -11.04
CA SER A 235 -0.05 -18.58 -11.11
C SER A 235 0.87 -19.70 -10.65
N LYS A 236 2.21 -19.53 -10.80
CA LYS A 236 3.22 -20.49 -10.30
C LYS A 236 4.46 -19.75 -9.81
N ILE A 237 5.11 -20.34 -8.82
CA ILE A 237 6.31 -19.82 -8.17
C ILE A 237 7.40 -20.90 -8.15
N CYS A 238 8.66 -20.45 -8.31
CA CYS A 238 9.85 -21.21 -7.93
C CYS A 238 10.73 -20.27 -7.10
N ALA A 239 10.75 -20.48 -5.79
CA ALA A 239 11.38 -19.57 -4.83
C ALA A 239 12.63 -20.18 -4.20
N ASP A 240 13.65 -19.33 -4.01
CA ASP A 240 14.84 -19.57 -3.22
C ASP A 240 14.97 -18.48 -2.16
N LEU A 241 14.63 -18.80 -0.90
CA LEU A 241 14.69 -17.89 0.24
C LEU A 241 15.90 -18.24 1.11
N ASN A 242 16.65 -17.24 1.51
CA ASN A 242 17.90 -17.39 2.22
C ASN A 242 17.91 -16.64 3.55
N ILE A 243 18.59 -17.20 4.55
CA ILE A 243 18.96 -16.55 5.81
C ILE A 243 20.49 -16.39 5.77
N VAL A 244 20.95 -15.20 5.44
CA VAL A 244 22.38 -14.92 5.22
C VAL A 244 23.02 -14.34 6.47
N VAL A 245 22.37 -13.42 7.17
CA VAL A 245 22.90 -12.81 8.38
C VAL A 245 22.77 -13.77 9.56
N ALA A 246 23.88 -14.08 10.20
CA ALA A 246 23.92 -15.01 11.32
C ALA A 246 22.96 -14.62 12.46
N GLY A 247 22.29 -15.61 13.04
CA GLY A 247 21.38 -15.45 14.17
C GLY A 247 19.96 -15.00 13.81
N ARG A 248 19.61 -14.86 12.52
CA ARG A 248 18.25 -14.60 12.10
C ARG A 248 17.43 -15.88 12.02
N ALA A 249 16.11 -15.74 12.24
CA ALA A 249 15.16 -16.83 12.17
C ALA A 249 14.30 -16.80 10.89
N LEU A 250 14.30 -15.68 10.17
CA LEU A 250 13.51 -15.45 8.97
C LEU A 250 14.44 -15.08 7.80
N ASP A 251 13.94 -15.25 6.58
CA ASP A 251 14.62 -14.86 5.34
C ASP A 251 14.97 -13.37 5.34
N ASP A 252 16.16 -13.07 4.87
CA ASP A 252 16.67 -11.71 4.65
C ASP A 252 17.05 -11.44 3.19
N ASP A 253 16.94 -12.48 2.34
CA ASP A 253 17.17 -12.46 0.91
C ASP A 253 16.30 -13.48 0.20
N GLY A 254 15.94 -13.24 -1.06
CA GLY A 254 15.23 -14.24 -1.86
C GLY A 254 15.08 -13.88 -3.32
N ASN A 255 15.07 -14.92 -4.14
CA ASN A 255 14.95 -14.88 -5.59
C ASN A 255 13.81 -15.79 -6.04
N ILE A 256 12.93 -15.28 -6.88
CA ILE A 256 11.71 -15.97 -7.25
C ILE A 256 11.53 -15.91 -8.77
N LEU A 257 11.39 -17.07 -9.40
CA LEU A 257 10.88 -17.18 -10.76
C LEU A 257 9.35 -17.26 -10.70
N LEU A 258 8.68 -16.52 -11.58
CA LEU A 258 7.23 -16.40 -11.63
C LEU A 258 6.68 -16.88 -12.98
N LYS A 259 5.46 -17.45 -12.94
CA LYS A 259 4.58 -17.60 -14.09
C LYS A 259 3.29 -16.84 -13.80
N PHE A 260 2.77 -16.18 -14.82
CA PHE A 260 1.50 -15.47 -14.76
C PHE A 260 0.39 -16.22 -15.50
N ASN A 261 -0.84 -15.90 -15.18
CA ASN A 261 -2.05 -16.53 -15.72
C ASN A 261 -2.21 -16.45 -17.26
N ASN A 262 -1.54 -15.48 -17.91
CA ASN A 262 -1.53 -15.35 -19.38
C ASN A 262 -0.37 -16.12 -20.06
N GLY A 263 0.47 -16.82 -19.27
CA GLY A 263 1.69 -17.51 -19.73
C GLY A 263 2.96 -16.65 -19.73
N ALA A 264 2.90 -15.40 -19.30
CA ALA A 264 4.09 -14.56 -19.14
C ALA A 264 5.02 -15.13 -18.06
N ASN A 265 6.32 -14.82 -18.19
CA ASN A 265 7.34 -15.17 -17.22
C ASN A 265 7.70 -13.97 -16.36
N GLY A 266 8.15 -14.20 -15.13
CA GLY A 266 8.61 -13.14 -14.27
C GLY A 266 9.83 -13.53 -13.44
N ILE A 267 10.46 -12.49 -12.91
CA ILE A 267 11.52 -12.58 -11.90
C ILE A 267 11.19 -11.56 -10.81
N LEU A 268 11.23 -11.99 -9.56
CA LEU A 268 11.15 -11.12 -8.41
C LEU A 268 12.37 -11.38 -7.53
N MET A 269 13.11 -10.32 -7.23
CA MET A 269 14.20 -10.33 -6.25
C MET A 269 13.85 -9.35 -5.14
N ALA A 270 13.98 -9.77 -3.89
CA ALA A 270 13.92 -8.87 -2.75
C ALA A 270 15.03 -9.23 -1.76
N SER A 271 15.72 -8.22 -1.26
CA SER A 271 16.86 -8.38 -0.37
C SER A 271 16.93 -7.24 0.64
N GLN A 272 17.14 -7.57 1.91
CA GLN A 272 17.38 -6.58 2.97
C GLN A 272 18.86 -6.52 3.38
N ILE A 273 19.72 -7.25 2.64
CA ILE A 273 21.16 -7.36 2.88
C ILE A 273 22.00 -6.79 1.75
N ALA A 274 21.40 -6.13 0.77
CA ALA A 274 22.09 -5.49 -0.35
C ALA A 274 22.79 -4.21 0.11
N ALA A 275 23.95 -4.37 0.74
CA ALA A 275 24.70 -3.29 1.37
C ALA A 275 24.97 -2.13 0.40
N GLY A 276 24.60 -0.92 0.81
CA GLY A 276 24.72 0.31 0.00
C GLY A 276 23.42 0.70 -0.73
N GLU A 277 22.45 -0.20 -0.88
CA GLU A 277 21.13 0.14 -1.41
C GLU A 277 20.23 0.72 -0.31
N GLU A 278 19.50 1.79 -0.63
CA GLU A 278 18.59 2.47 0.29
C GLU A 278 17.19 1.85 0.23
N ASN A 279 16.43 2.16 -0.83
CA ASN A 279 15.05 1.68 -1.01
C ASN A 279 14.75 1.51 -2.52
N ALA A 280 15.52 0.69 -3.20
CA ALA A 280 15.65 0.69 -4.66
C ALA A 280 14.65 -0.26 -5.35
N LEU A 281 13.35 -0.10 -5.07
CA LEU A 281 12.30 -0.83 -5.79
C LEU A 281 12.29 -0.42 -7.27
N LYS A 282 12.40 -1.40 -8.18
CA LYS A 282 12.40 -1.22 -9.64
C LYS A 282 11.49 -2.23 -10.28
N ILE A 283 10.84 -1.85 -11.38
CA ILE A 283 10.01 -2.76 -12.17
C ILE A 283 10.19 -2.54 -13.66
N TYR A 284 10.21 -3.64 -14.40
CA TYR A 284 10.26 -3.70 -15.85
C TYR A 284 9.11 -4.57 -16.36
N VAL A 285 8.33 -4.06 -17.31
CA VAL A 285 7.25 -4.81 -17.95
C VAL A 285 7.48 -4.81 -19.44
N TYR A 286 7.55 -6.00 -20.05
CA TYR A 286 7.83 -6.19 -21.47
C TYR A 286 6.66 -6.88 -22.17
N GLY A 287 6.17 -6.26 -23.21
CA GLY A 287 5.14 -6.79 -24.10
C GLY A 287 5.69 -7.13 -25.49
N GLU A 288 4.77 -7.32 -26.43
CA GLU A 288 5.10 -7.67 -27.82
C GLU A 288 5.66 -6.49 -28.62
N LYS A 289 5.21 -5.26 -28.32
CA LYS A 289 5.53 -4.05 -29.07
C LYS A 289 6.52 -3.14 -28.41
N GLY A 290 6.76 -3.35 -27.12
CA GLY A 290 7.63 -2.52 -26.30
C GLY A 290 7.54 -2.88 -24.83
N GLY A 291 8.08 -2.03 -23.99
CA GLY A 291 8.07 -2.20 -22.55
C GLY A 291 8.23 -0.89 -21.81
N LEU A 292 8.18 -0.99 -20.51
CA LEU A 292 8.36 0.14 -19.60
C LEU A 292 9.28 -0.22 -18.44
N GLU A 293 9.85 0.82 -17.82
CA GLU A 293 10.57 0.70 -16.55
C GLU A 293 10.25 1.87 -15.63
N TRP A 294 10.14 1.58 -14.35
CA TRP A 294 9.96 2.57 -13.29
C TRP A 294 10.83 2.24 -12.09
N HIS A 295 11.41 3.27 -11.47
CA HIS A 295 12.30 3.18 -10.32
C HIS A 295 11.78 4.07 -9.20
N GLN A 296 11.68 3.54 -7.99
CA GLN A 296 11.19 4.27 -6.82
C GLN A 296 12.13 5.43 -6.42
N MET A 297 13.43 5.30 -6.63
CA MET A 297 14.40 6.37 -6.35
C MET A 297 14.32 7.54 -7.35
N GLU A 298 13.64 7.33 -8.51
CA GLU A 298 13.34 8.34 -9.54
C GLU A 298 11.83 8.35 -9.85
N PRO A 299 10.95 8.54 -8.83
CA PRO A 299 9.55 8.17 -8.91
C PRO A 299 8.73 8.99 -9.90
N ASN A 300 9.23 10.18 -10.28
CA ASN A 300 8.57 11.11 -11.20
C ASN A 300 8.86 10.79 -12.67
N THR A 301 9.56 9.71 -12.96
CA THR A 301 10.00 9.30 -14.29
C THR A 301 9.46 7.92 -14.62
N LEU A 302 8.84 7.77 -15.80
CA LEU A 302 8.52 6.48 -16.42
C LEU A 302 9.22 6.43 -17.77
N ILE A 303 10.02 5.41 -18.01
CA ILE A 303 10.71 5.19 -19.28
C ILE A 303 9.93 4.15 -20.08
N VAL A 304 9.60 4.49 -21.32
CA VAL A 304 8.88 3.62 -22.27
C VAL A 304 9.78 3.35 -23.46
N LYS A 305 9.97 2.08 -23.78
CA LYS A 305 10.86 1.59 -24.84
C LYS A 305 10.02 0.85 -25.88
N TRP A 306 10.25 1.16 -27.16
CA TRP A 306 9.57 0.58 -28.30
C TRP A 306 10.52 -0.25 -29.16
N LEU A 307 9.99 -1.17 -29.95
CA LEU A 307 10.79 -1.92 -30.92
C LEU A 307 11.24 -1.05 -32.10
N ASP A 308 10.38 -0.15 -32.54
CA ASP A 308 10.50 0.60 -33.79
C ASP A 308 10.42 2.13 -33.63
N GLN A 309 10.43 2.59 -32.38
CA GLN A 309 10.36 4.02 -32.06
C GLN A 309 11.41 4.39 -31.00
N PRO A 310 11.80 5.68 -30.91
CA PRO A 310 12.70 6.16 -29.86
C PRO A 310 12.13 5.90 -28.46
N THR A 311 13.01 5.72 -27.49
CA THR A 311 12.65 5.70 -26.09
C THR A 311 11.99 7.00 -25.68
N GLN A 312 10.88 6.90 -24.95
CA GLN A 312 10.09 8.02 -24.46
C GLN A 312 10.22 8.10 -22.93
N ILE A 313 10.28 9.34 -22.43
CA ILE A 313 10.31 9.62 -20.99
C ILE A 313 9.03 10.38 -20.63
N TYR A 314 8.22 9.78 -19.77
CA TYR A 314 7.04 10.41 -19.19
C TYR A 314 7.43 11.00 -17.82
N ARG A 315 6.95 12.20 -17.54
CA ARG A 315 7.23 12.95 -16.30
C ARG A 315 5.95 13.38 -15.61
N THR A 316 5.91 13.24 -14.29
CA THR A 316 4.79 13.68 -13.43
C THR A 316 4.44 15.15 -13.70
N GLY A 317 3.16 15.52 -13.60
CA GLY A 317 2.66 16.89 -13.71
C GLY A 317 2.45 17.40 -15.13
N ASN A 318 2.70 16.60 -16.15
CA ASN A 318 2.58 17.00 -17.55
C ASN A 318 1.19 16.75 -18.15
N GLY A 319 0.79 17.57 -19.11
CA GLY A 319 -0.53 17.51 -19.75
C GLY A 319 -0.80 16.28 -20.60
N TYR A 320 0.22 15.57 -21.07
CA TYR A 320 0.11 14.35 -21.87
C TYR A 320 -0.20 13.07 -21.08
N LEU A 321 -0.19 13.13 -19.75
CA LEU A 321 -0.47 11.98 -18.89
C LEU A 321 -1.93 11.55 -18.95
N THR A 322 -2.19 10.30 -18.61
CA THR A 322 -3.54 9.75 -18.48
C THR A 322 -4.30 10.40 -17.32
N ASN A 323 -5.62 10.32 -17.34
CA ASN A 323 -6.46 10.92 -16.29
C ASN A 323 -6.15 10.38 -14.91
N ILE A 324 -5.88 9.08 -14.78
CA ILE A 324 -5.55 8.47 -13.50
C ILE A 324 -4.22 8.99 -12.93
N ALA A 325 -3.21 9.23 -13.77
CA ALA A 325 -1.94 9.83 -13.34
C ALA A 325 -2.13 11.29 -12.93
N LYS A 326 -2.88 12.08 -13.73
CA LYS A 326 -3.21 13.48 -13.41
C LYS A 326 -4.00 13.62 -12.12
N HIS A 327 -4.99 12.75 -11.89
CA HIS A 327 -5.80 12.72 -10.67
C HIS A 327 -4.93 12.54 -9.43
N ASN A 328 -3.85 11.77 -9.54
CA ASN A 328 -2.94 11.45 -8.43
C ASN A 328 -1.69 12.33 -8.38
N THR A 329 -1.67 13.44 -9.12
CA THR A 329 -0.59 14.44 -9.12
C THR A 329 -1.11 15.75 -8.51
N ARG A 330 -0.31 16.40 -7.66
CA ARG A 330 -0.66 17.66 -6.99
C ARG A 330 0.10 18.84 -7.55
N THR A 331 1.38 18.62 -7.85
CA THR A 331 2.31 19.68 -8.26
C THR A 331 2.40 19.79 -9.78
N PRO A 332 2.65 21.00 -10.33
CA PRO A 332 2.87 21.15 -11.76
C PRO A 332 4.19 20.54 -12.19
N ALA A 333 4.36 20.35 -13.50
CA ALA A 333 5.60 19.82 -14.10
C ALA A 333 6.83 20.54 -13.57
N GLY A 334 7.90 19.78 -13.31
CA GLY A 334 9.15 20.29 -12.76
C GLY A 334 9.21 20.35 -11.22
N HIS A 335 8.13 20.00 -10.52
CA HIS A 335 8.08 19.93 -9.06
C HIS A 335 7.90 18.46 -8.64
N PRO A 336 8.93 17.79 -8.15
CA PRO A 336 8.87 16.36 -7.83
C PRO A 336 7.95 16.07 -6.64
N GLU A 337 7.20 14.99 -6.75
CA GLU A 337 6.44 14.36 -5.66
C GLU A 337 7.14 13.07 -5.23
N GLY A 338 7.01 12.69 -3.96
CA GLY A 338 7.72 11.57 -3.38
C GLY A 338 6.84 10.59 -2.63
N TYR A 339 7.44 9.95 -1.62
CA TYR A 339 6.83 8.88 -0.83
C TYR A 339 5.56 9.31 -0.09
N LEU A 340 5.57 10.51 0.51
CA LEU A 340 4.39 11.00 1.25
C LEU A 340 3.22 11.29 0.33
N GLU A 341 3.47 11.88 -0.84
CA GLU A 341 2.43 12.18 -1.82
C GLU A 341 1.84 10.89 -2.43
N ALA A 342 2.67 9.87 -2.66
CA ALA A 342 2.21 8.56 -3.10
C ALA A 342 1.34 7.90 -2.03
N PHE A 343 1.75 7.95 -0.77
CA PHE A 343 0.96 7.46 0.36
C PHE A 343 -0.35 8.23 0.50
N ALA A 344 -0.30 9.56 0.37
CA ALA A 344 -1.47 10.42 0.39
C ALA A 344 -2.46 10.12 -0.75
N ASN A 345 -2.01 9.68 -1.92
CA ASN A 345 -2.88 9.27 -3.01
C ASN A 345 -3.77 8.07 -2.63
N ILE A 346 -3.27 7.13 -1.84
CA ILE A 346 -4.06 6.02 -1.31
C ILE A 346 -5.18 6.56 -0.40
N TYR A 347 -4.85 7.42 0.56
CA TYR A 347 -5.82 8.05 1.45
C TYR A 347 -6.83 8.94 0.73
N LYS A 348 -6.36 9.74 -0.24
CA LYS A 348 -7.20 10.63 -1.06
C LYS A 348 -8.24 9.82 -1.83
N ASN A 349 -7.82 8.77 -2.53
CA ASN A 349 -8.73 7.95 -3.34
C ASN A 349 -9.75 7.24 -2.45
N PHE A 350 -9.33 6.69 -1.32
CA PHE A 350 -10.22 6.11 -0.33
C PHE A 350 -11.24 7.15 0.21
N ALA A 351 -10.78 8.34 0.62
CA ALA A 351 -11.65 9.39 1.15
C ALA A 351 -12.66 9.86 0.11
N LEU A 352 -12.23 10.07 -1.14
CA LEU A 352 -13.14 10.48 -2.23
C LEU A 352 -14.16 9.40 -2.56
N THR A 353 -13.78 8.12 -2.53
CA THR A 353 -14.69 6.99 -2.69
C THR A 353 -15.71 6.96 -1.56
N LEU A 354 -15.28 7.15 -0.32
CA LEU A 354 -16.17 7.19 0.83
C LEU A 354 -17.13 8.38 0.77
N MET A 355 -16.64 9.59 0.43
CA MET A 355 -17.49 10.77 0.22
C MET A 355 -18.52 10.54 -0.89
N ALA A 356 -18.13 9.94 -2.01
CA ALA A 356 -19.04 9.62 -3.10
C ALA A 356 -20.17 8.70 -2.62
N LYS A 357 -19.84 7.60 -1.94
CA LYS A 357 -20.83 6.67 -1.37
C LYS A 357 -21.76 7.35 -0.38
N GLN A 358 -21.27 8.19 0.54
CA GLN A 358 -22.08 8.92 1.51
C GLN A 358 -23.07 9.89 0.83
N ASN A 359 -22.71 10.45 -0.31
CA ASN A 359 -23.57 11.34 -1.08
C ASN A 359 -24.44 10.62 -2.13
N GLY A 360 -24.46 9.28 -2.15
CA GLY A 360 -25.20 8.49 -3.14
C GLY A 360 -24.69 8.65 -4.58
N VAL A 361 -23.44 9.07 -4.75
CA VAL A 361 -22.78 9.27 -6.05
C VAL A 361 -21.90 8.06 -6.36
N GLN A 362 -21.95 7.60 -7.61
CA GLN A 362 -21.04 6.55 -8.06
C GLN A 362 -19.59 7.06 -8.11
N PRO A 363 -18.64 6.45 -7.39
CA PRO A 363 -17.23 6.84 -7.48
C PRO A 363 -16.66 6.65 -8.89
N SER A 364 -15.78 7.56 -9.32
CA SER A 364 -15.08 7.40 -10.59
C SER A 364 -14.01 6.30 -10.51
N PRO A 365 -13.56 5.75 -11.68
CA PRO A 365 -12.48 4.76 -11.70
C PRO A 365 -11.17 5.24 -11.01
N GLU A 366 -10.88 6.54 -11.09
CA GLU A 366 -9.70 7.14 -10.47
C GLU A 366 -9.82 7.15 -8.93
N MET A 367 -11.03 7.37 -8.39
CA MET A 367 -11.29 7.32 -6.95
C MET A 367 -11.18 5.89 -6.40
N LEU A 368 -11.62 4.90 -7.17
CA LEU A 368 -11.58 3.48 -6.80
C LEU A 368 -10.17 2.85 -6.90
N ASP A 369 -9.17 3.59 -7.39
CA ASP A 369 -7.84 3.06 -7.64
C ASP A 369 -6.95 3.15 -6.39
N PHE A 370 -7.21 2.30 -5.42
CA PHE A 370 -6.38 2.01 -4.25
C PHE A 370 -6.40 0.49 -3.95
N PRO A 371 -5.34 -0.07 -3.32
CA PRO A 371 -5.32 -1.48 -2.95
C PRO A 371 -6.38 -1.81 -1.90
N ASP A 372 -7.05 -2.94 -2.05
CA ASP A 372 -8.19 -3.37 -1.24
C ASP A 372 -7.94 -4.70 -0.49
N ALA A 373 -9.01 -5.30 0.04
CA ALA A 373 -8.94 -6.58 0.74
C ALA A 373 -8.49 -7.74 -0.18
N LYS A 374 -8.83 -7.70 -1.47
CA LYS A 374 -8.39 -8.71 -2.44
C LYS A 374 -6.88 -8.65 -2.66
N ASP A 375 -6.32 -7.44 -2.78
CA ASP A 375 -4.86 -7.26 -2.82
C ASP A 375 -4.19 -7.80 -1.55
N GLY A 376 -4.84 -7.62 -0.40
CA GLY A 376 -4.38 -8.15 0.88
C GLY A 376 -4.35 -9.68 0.92
N VAL A 377 -5.40 -10.34 0.45
CA VAL A 377 -5.46 -11.80 0.34
C VAL A 377 -4.36 -12.31 -0.60
N ARG A 378 -4.16 -11.67 -1.76
CA ARG A 378 -3.08 -12.04 -2.68
C ARG A 378 -1.71 -11.82 -2.08
N GLY A 379 -1.50 -10.75 -1.32
CA GLY A 379 -0.24 -10.49 -0.60
C GLY A 379 0.06 -11.56 0.44
N MET A 380 -0.92 -11.99 1.24
CA MET A 380 -0.75 -13.09 2.21
C MET A 380 -0.54 -14.43 1.51
N ALA A 381 -1.27 -14.70 0.43
CA ALA A 381 -1.04 -15.88 -0.39
C ALA A 381 0.39 -15.89 -0.97
N PHE A 382 0.90 -14.75 -1.44
CA PHE A 382 2.29 -14.65 -1.91
C PHE A 382 3.28 -15.04 -0.81
N ILE A 383 3.15 -14.49 0.39
CA ILE A 383 4.04 -14.81 1.52
C ILE A 383 4.03 -16.31 1.84
N GLU A 384 2.83 -16.92 1.97
CA GLU A 384 2.73 -18.35 2.29
C GLU A 384 3.26 -19.25 1.15
N ASN A 385 2.97 -18.90 -0.11
CA ASN A 385 3.42 -19.68 -1.27
C ASN A 385 4.93 -19.59 -1.50
N VAL A 386 5.59 -18.45 -1.31
CA VAL A 386 7.05 -18.35 -1.47
C VAL A 386 7.78 -19.15 -0.41
N VAL A 387 7.31 -19.13 0.84
CA VAL A 387 7.89 -19.95 1.92
C VAL A 387 7.67 -21.44 1.67
N ALA A 388 6.47 -21.83 1.24
CA ALA A 388 6.18 -23.22 0.90
C ALA A 388 6.99 -23.71 -0.31
N SER A 389 7.11 -22.89 -1.36
CA SER A 389 7.91 -23.19 -2.55
C SER A 389 9.39 -23.35 -2.23
N SER A 390 9.95 -22.45 -1.42
CA SER A 390 11.37 -22.51 -1.02
C SER A 390 11.74 -23.75 -0.20
N LYS A 391 10.76 -24.34 0.50
CA LYS A 391 10.93 -25.59 1.27
C LYS A 391 10.60 -26.84 0.48
N SER A 392 10.16 -26.70 -0.78
CA SER A 392 9.72 -27.81 -1.63
C SER A 392 10.78 -28.19 -2.64
N ASP A 393 10.91 -29.48 -2.93
CA ASP A 393 11.75 -30.00 -4.03
C ASP A 393 11.09 -29.80 -5.41
N LEU A 394 9.86 -29.31 -5.48
CA LEU A 394 9.18 -29.05 -6.74
C LEU A 394 9.75 -27.79 -7.41
N LYS A 395 10.17 -27.93 -8.66
CA LYS A 395 10.66 -26.78 -9.44
C LYS A 395 9.61 -25.67 -9.57
N TRP A 396 8.35 -26.03 -9.76
CA TRP A 396 7.24 -25.09 -9.88
C TRP A 396 6.15 -25.43 -8.87
N PHE A 397 5.85 -24.50 -8.01
CA PHE A 397 4.80 -24.57 -7.01
C PHE A 397 3.59 -23.80 -7.54
N ASP A 398 2.40 -24.42 -7.55
CA ASP A 398 1.17 -23.74 -7.95
C ASP A 398 0.79 -22.69 -6.91
N PHE A 399 0.47 -21.48 -7.38
CA PHE A 399 0.04 -20.39 -6.49
C PHE A 399 -1.36 -20.69 -5.97
N LYS A 400 -1.49 -20.81 -4.65
CA LYS A 400 -2.74 -21.15 -3.96
C LYS A 400 -3.25 -19.95 -3.17
N ILE A 401 -4.51 -19.65 -3.34
CA ILE A 401 -5.25 -18.68 -2.54
C ILE A 401 -6.22 -19.44 -1.65
#